data_cc774cc69efaed39d9731c6bd2ed2507
#
_entry.id   cc774cc69efaed39d9731c6bd2ed2507
#
_cell.length_a   1.000
_cell.length_b   1.000
_cell.length_c   1.000
_cell.angle_alpha   90.00
_cell.angle_beta   90.00
_cell.angle_gamma   90.00
#
_symmetry.space_group_name_H-M   'P 1'
#
loop_
_entity.id
_entity.type
_entity.pdbx_description
1 polymer ?
#
loop_
_entity_poly.entity_id
_entity_poly.type
_entity_poly.pdbx_seq_one_letter_code
_entity_poly.pdbx_strand_id
1 'polypeptide(L)'
;IDFETYVMGVVAAEMPASFSVEALKAQAVAARTYAIHKTNNLVQPIDTTTAHQVYFPVNNLSSEYREKIRTVVEETRSLVLVKDGKPISAMFHAASNGFTESALNYGGNDVSYLQSVPSPEEKLTTHRFSISELNHLLKQKFSVEQIKQAAIERNDTNRINEITIGGKTWTGRDFRDLLSLASTDFKIQINEGVVEIIASGYGHGVGMSQVGAQE
;
A
#
# COMPACT_ATOMS: atom_id res chain seq x y z
N ILE A 1 14.49 16.38 12.56
CA ILE A 1 15.63 15.86 11.80
C ILE A 1 15.72 16.63 10.49
N ASP A 2 16.93 16.62 9.90
CA ASP A 2 17.14 17.16 8.56
C ASP A 2 16.25 16.43 7.52
N PHE A 3 15.76 17.18 6.52
CA PHE A 3 14.75 16.67 5.60
C PHE A 3 15.25 15.55 4.71
N GLU A 4 16.48 15.65 4.18
CA GLU A 4 17.02 14.55 3.36
C GLU A 4 17.35 13.31 4.21
N THR A 5 17.73 13.49 5.48
CA THR A 5 17.85 12.38 6.43
C THR A 5 16.50 11.71 6.71
N TYR A 6 15.42 12.48 6.76
CA TYR A 6 14.07 11.93 6.82
C TYR A 6 13.74 11.10 5.56
N VAL A 7 14.02 11.64 4.36
CA VAL A 7 13.80 10.90 3.10
C VAL A 7 14.60 9.59 3.08
N MET A 8 15.86 9.60 3.52
CA MET A 8 16.67 8.37 3.66
C MET A 8 15.98 7.34 4.57
N GLY A 9 15.47 7.77 5.70
CA GLY A 9 14.78 6.87 6.65
C GLY A 9 13.47 6.32 6.12
N VAL A 10 12.73 7.08 5.31
CA VAL A 10 11.53 6.60 4.61
C VAL A 10 11.90 5.56 3.55
N VAL A 11 12.88 5.84 2.68
CA VAL A 11 13.35 4.86 1.68
C VAL A 11 13.79 3.56 2.35
N ALA A 12 14.53 3.66 3.46
CA ALA A 12 14.99 2.49 4.23
C ALA A 12 13.86 1.65 4.82
N ALA A 13 12.77 2.29 5.22
CA ALA A 13 11.61 1.62 5.79
C ALA A 13 10.71 0.98 4.74
N GLU A 14 10.62 1.59 3.56
CA GLU A 14 9.65 1.25 2.52
C GLU A 14 10.18 0.24 1.51
N MET A 15 11.48 0.26 1.19
CA MET A 15 12.06 -0.62 0.18
C MET A 15 13.22 -1.48 0.72
N PRO A 16 13.32 -2.76 0.31
CA PRO A 16 14.46 -3.61 0.64
C PRO A 16 15.79 -3.07 0.06
N ALA A 17 16.90 -3.30 0.79
CA ALA A 17 18.25 -2.96 0.32
C ALA A 17 18.64 -3.59 -1.03
N SER A 18 18.03 -4.74 -1.36
CA SER A 18 18.26 -5.48 -2.60
C SER A 18 17.65 -4.84 -3.84
N PHE A 19 16.74 -3.88 -3.67
CA PHE A 19 16.13 -3.19 -4.83
C PHE A 19 17.18 -2.41 -5.63
N SER A 20 16.93 -2.24 -6.92
CA SER A 20 17.82 -1.51 -7.83
C SER A 20 17.98 -0.05 -7.39
N VAL A 21 19.08 0.56 -7.79
CA VAL A 21 19.35 1.98 -7.51
C VAL A 21 18.24 2.86 -8.08
N GLU A 22 17.74 2.54 -9.27
CA GLU A 22 16.70 3.33 -9.93
C GLU A 22 15.34 3.21 -9.23
N ALA A 23 14.97 2.04 -8.73
CA ALA A 23 13.77 1.87 -7.90
C ALA A 23 13.87 2.67 -6.60
N LEU A 24 15.03 2.64 -5.94
CA LEU A 24 15.27 3.42 -4.72
C LEU A 24 15.24 4.94 -5.00
N LYS A 25 15.74 5.39 -6.15
CA LYS A 25 15.65 6.79 -6.60
C LYS A 25 14.18 7.21 -6.81
N ALA A 26 13.38 6.37 -7.48
CA ALA A 26 11.95 6.62 -7.67
C ALA A 26 11.23 6.76 -6.31
N GLN A 27 11.53 5.87 -5.36
CA GLN A 27 11.00 5.96 -4.00
C GLN A 27 11.44 7.24 -3.29
N ALA A 28 12.71 7.65 -3.42
CA ALA A 28 13.20 8.87 -2.78
C ALA A 28 12.47 10.12 -3.31
N VAL A 29 12.25 10.19 -4.64
CA VAL A 29 11.48 11.28 -5.27
C VAL A 29 10.02 11.26 -4.82
N ALA A 30 9.38 10.08 -4.78
CA ALA A 30 8.00 9.94 -4.32
C ALA A 30 7.86 10.35 -2.84
N ALA A 31 8.71 9.82 -1.96
CA ALA A 31 8.68 10.12 -0.53
C ALA A 31 8.91 11.60 -0.23
N ARG A 32 9.88 12.22 -0.91
CA ARG A 32 10.16 13.66 -0.79
C ARG A 32 8.97 14.49 -1.23
N THR A 33 8.37 14.15 -2.38
CA THR A 33 7.20 14.85 -2.92
C THR A 33 6.00 14.75 -2.00
N TYR A 34 5.70 13.54 -1.54
CA TYR A 34 4.61 13.29 -0.59
C TYR A 34 4.78 14.09 0.70
N ALA A 35 5.98 14.09 1.29
CA ALA A 35 6.26 14.84 2.50
C ALA A 35 6.05 16.35 2.31
N ILE A 36 6.58 16.93 1.24
CA ILE A 36 6.40 18.36 0.92
C ILE A 36 4.91 18.70 0.73
N HIS A 37 4.19 17.86 -0.04
CA HIS A 37 2.75 18.03 -0.25
C HIS A 37 1.97 17.96 1.06
N LYS A 38 2.21 16.94 1.88
CA LYS A 38 1.46 16.64 3.10
C LYS A 38 1.70 17.67 4.21
N THR A 39 2.90 18.23 4.26
CA THR A 39 3.31 19.21 5.28
C THR A 39 3.10 20.66 4.86
N ASN A 40 2.44 20.90 3.75
CA ASN A 40 2.30 22.24 3.17
C ASN A 40 3.67 22.96 3.05
N ASN A 41 4.55 22.39 2.24
CA ASN A 41 5.92 22.86 2.03
C ASN A 41 6.76 22.90 3.33
N LEU A 42 6.70 21.84 4.10
CA LEU A 42 7.47 21.63 5.34
C LEU A 42 7.12 22.61 6.49
N VAL A 43 5.95 23.24 6.41
CA VAL A 43 5.44 24.11 7.48
C VAL A 43 4.80 23.30 8.61
N GLN A 44 4.14 22.18 8.28
CA GLN A 44 3.48 21.31 9.24
C GLN A 44 4.32 20.06 9.53
N PRO A 45 4.23 19.48 10.72
CA PRO A 45 4.89 18.23 11.02
C PRO A 45 4.26 17.07 10.24
N ILE A 46 5.07 16.03 9.99
CA ILE A 46 4.60 14.74 9.47
C ILE A 46 4.91 13.66 10.52
N ASP A 47 3.97 12.75 10.75
CA ASP A 47 4.26 11.60 11.58
C ASP A 47 4.98 10.50 10.78
N THR A 48 5.62 9.58 11.51
CA THR A 48 6.47 8.52 10.96
C THR A 48 5.80 7.15 11.04
N THR A 49 4.47 7.13 10.97
CA THR A 49 3.64 5.92 11.01
C THR A 49 3.06 5.57 9.64
N THR A 50 2.39 4.44 9.55
CA THR A 50 1.66 4.01 8.35
C THR A 50 0.51 4.94 7.94
N ALA A 51 0.13 5.91 8.78
CA ALA A 51 -0.84 6.94 8.43
C ALA A 51 -0.29 7.93 7.38
N HIS A 52 1.04 8.08 7.33
CA HIS A 52 1.75 8.88 6.34
C HIS A 52 2.83 8.07 5.64
N GLN A 53 4.04 8.04 6.18
CA GLN A 53 5.18 7.29 5.66
C GLN A 53 5.94 6.66 6.83
N VAL A 54 6.22 5.37 6.74
CA VAL A 54 7.03 4.69 7.76
C VAL A 54 8.46 5.22 7.70
N TYR A 55 9.09 5.34 8.86
CA TYR A 55 10.46 5.83 9.00
C TYR A 55 11.32 4.84 9.78
N PHE A 56 12.50 4.57 9.27
CA PHE A 56 13.52 3.77 9.97
C PHE A 56 14.77 4.63 10.22
N PRO A 57 15.29 4.67 11.47
CA PRO A 57 16.48 5.47 11.79
C PRO A 57 17.69 5.00 10.99
N VAL A 58 18.26 5.88 10.17
CA VAL A 58 19.36 5.55 9.25
C VAL A 58 20.63 5.05 9.97
N ASN A 59 20.83 5.43 11.23
CA ASN A 59 21.95 4.96 12.04
C ASN A 59 21.87 3.47 12.39
N ASN A 60 20.68 2.86 12.27
CA ASN A 60 20.46 1.43 12.53
C ASN A 60 20.64 0.56 11.27
N LEU A 61 20.90 1.17 10.11
CA LEU A 61 21.20 0.46 8.88
C LEU A 61 22.64 -0.08 8.87
N SER A 62 22.87 -1.17 8.10
CA SER A 62 24.22 -1.57 7.75
C SER A 62 24.96 -0.42 7.04
N SER A 63 26.29 -0.37 7.16
CA SER A 63 27.08 0.66 6.50
C SER A 63 26.90 0.68 4.99
N GLU A 64 26.82 -0.49 4.35
CA GLU A 64 26.63 -0.66 2.93
C GLU A 64 25.25 -0.12 2.49
N TYR A 65 24.17 -0.50 3.16
CA TYR A 65 22.83 -0.04 2.79
C TYR A 65 22.65 1.45 3.04
N ARG A 66 23.19 1.96 4.15
CA ARG A 66 23.18 3.40 4.46
C ARG A 66 23.88 4.21 3.37
N GLU A 67 25.04 3.74 2.89
CA GLU A 67 25.78 4.39 1.82
C GLU A 67 25.01 4.36 0.50
N LYS A 68 24.42 3.22 0.15
CA LYS A 68 23.56 3.09 -1.04
C LYS A 68 22.38 4.08 -0.99
N ILE A 69 21.65 4.14 0.12
CA ILE A 69 20.51 5.08 0.26
C ILE A 69 21.00 6.52 0.24
N ARG A 70 22.12 6.84 0.89
CA ARG A 70 22.68 8.19 0.87
C ARG A 70 22.96 8.65 -0.54
N THR A 71 23.63 7.83 -1.34
CA THR A 71 23.91 8.12 -2.77
C THR A 71 22.61 8.35 -3.54
N VAL A 72 21.61 7.47 -3.39
CA VAL A 72 20.31 7.58 -4.05
C VAL A 72 19.60 8.90 -3.71
N VAL A 73 19.59 9.28 -2.46
CA VAL A 73 18.91 10.50 -1.99
C VAL A 73 19.66 11.75 -2.43
N GLU A 74 21.00 11.73 -2.41
CA GLU A 74 21.84 12.82 -2.90
C GLU A 74 21.69 13.03 -4.40
N GLU A 75 21.71 11.97 -5.21
CA GLU A 75 21.55 12.04 -6.68
C GLU A 75 20.16 12.50 -7.11
N THR A 76 19.15 12.30 -6.26
CA THR A 76 17.77 12.78 -6.49
C THR A 76 17.43 14.05 -5.69
N ARG A 77 18.43 14.69 -5.10
CA ARG A 77 18.22 15.87 -4.26
C ARG A 77 17.43 16.97 -5.01
N SER A 78 16.46 17.56 -4.34
CA SER A 78 15.58 18.59 -4.88
C SER A 78 14.64 18.16 -6.01
N LEU A 79 14.67 16.89 -6.44
CA LEU A 79 13.71 16.37 -7.41
C LEU A 79 12.37 16.09 -6.72
N VAL A 80 11.30 16.65 -7.28
CA VAL A 80 9.91 16.46 -6.83
C VAL A 80 8.98 16.32 -8.02
N LEU A 81 7.89 15.58 -7.83
CA LEU A 81 6.82 15.44 -8.82
C LEU A 81 5.84 16.59 -8.65
N VAL A 82 5.54 17.29 -9.74
CA VAL A 82 4.63 18.43 -9.73
C VAL A 82 3.52 18.29 -10.76
N LYS A 83 2.35 18.82 -10.44
CA LYS A 83 1.24 19.05 -11.35
C LYS A 83 0.79 20.51 -11.19
N ASP A 84 0.69 21.24 -12.30
CA ASP A 84 0.31 22.66 -12.31
C ASP A 84 1.14 23.52 -11.34
N GLY A 85 2.47 23.26 -11.30
CA GLY A 85 3.43 23.98 -10.47
C GLY A 85 3.38 23.65 -8.96
N LYS A 86 2.58 22.66 -8.53
CA LYS A 86 2.45 22.25 -7.13
C LYS A 86 2.90 20.81 -6.93
N PRO A 87 3.59 20.47 -5.81
CA PRO A 87 3.91 19.08 -5.46
C PRO A 87 2.64 18.25 -5.36
N ILE A 88 2.67 17.05 -5.96
CA ILE A 88 1.52 16.14 -5.95
C ILE A 88 1.45 15.30 -4.67
N SER A 89 0.30 14.69 -4.40
CA SER A 89 0.19 13.59 -3.44
C SER A 89 0.81 12.33 -4.05
N ALA A 90 2.13 12.21 -3.97
CA ALA A 90 2.89 11.11 -4.58
C ALA A 90 2.76 9.83 -3.76
N MET A 91 1.59 9.20 -3.83
CA MET A 91 1.29 7.94 -3.14
C MET A 91 2.07 6.78 -3.72
N PHE A 92 2.35 5.78 -2.89
CA PHE A 92 3.02 4.54 -3.28
C PHE A 92 2.52 3.37 -2.42
N HIS A 93 2.71 2.15 -2.90
CA HIS A 93 2.31 0.91 -2.24
C HIS A 93 3.29 -0.22 -2.58
N ALA A 94 3.28 -1.30 -1.80
CA ALA A 94 4.31 -2.35 -1.93
C ALA A 94 4.22 -3.11 -3.25
N ALA A 95 3.05 -3.63 -3.62
CA ALA A 95 2.86 -4.40 -4.86
C ALA A 95 1.42 -4.27 -5.38
N SER A 96 1.26 -4.17 -6.70
CA SER A 96 -0.03 -4.19 -7.37
C SER A 96 -0.59 -5.63 -7.53
N ASN A 97 -1.78 -5.72 -8.09
CA ASN A 97 -2.47 -6.97 -8.46
C ASN A 97 -2.62 -7.09 -9.99
N GLY A 98 -1.69 -6.52 -10.75
CA GLY A 98 -1.76 -6.38 -12.21
C GLY A 98 -2.12 -4.96 -12.66
N PHE A 99 -2.69 -4.14 -11.76
CA PHE A 99 -3.05 -2.74 -12.01
C PHE A 99 -2.86 -1.90 -10.74
N THR A 100 -2.45 -0.65 -10.91
CA THR A 100 -2.56 0.33 -9.83
C THR A 100 -4.03 0.69 -9.60
N GLU A 101 -4.36 1.24 -8.43
CA GLU A 101 -5.71 1.71 -8.12
C GLU A 101 -5.86 3.19 -8.42
N SER A 102 -7.02 3.62 -8.87
CA SER A 102 -7.32 5.04 -9.03
C SER A 102 -7.67 5.69 -7.69
N ALA A 103 -7.40 6.99 -7.58
CA ALA A 103 -7.84 7.76 -6.41
C ALA A 103 -9.36 7.81 -6.29
N LEU A 104 -10.08 7.77 -7.42
CA LEU A 104 -11.54 7.72 -7.45
C LEU A 104 -12.08 6.47 -6.76
N ASN A 105 -11.61 5.29 -7.14
CA ASN A 105 -12.03 4.03 -6.52
C ASN A 105 -11.59 3.92 -5.05
N TYR A 106 -10.41 4.46 -4.72
CA TYR A 106 -9.87 4.39 -3.38
C TYR A 106 -10.53 5.34 -2.40
N GLY A 107 -10.76 6.60 -2.79
CA GLY A 107 -11.21 7.66 -1.88
C GLY A 107 -12.38 8.51 -2.40
N GLY A 108 -12.95 8.16 -3.57
CA GLY A 108 -14.09 8.85 -4.15
C GLY A 108 -13.77 10.20 -4.84
N ASN A 109 -12.50 10.61 -4.87
CA ASN A 109 -12.07 11.84 -5.53
C ASN A 109 -11.30 11.51 -6.81
N ASP A 110 -11.72 12.07 -7.93
CA ASP A 110 -10.96 11.94 -9.18
C ASP A 110 -9.73 12.84 -9.13
N VAL A 111 -8.55 12.20 -9.17
CA VAL A 111 -7.26 12.87 -9.17
C VAL A 111 -6.54 12.49 -10.46
N SER A 112 -6.38 13.44 -11.37
CA SER A 112 -5.91 13.20 -12.75
C SER A 112 -4.53 12.53 -12.88
N TYR A 113 -3.71 12.57 -11.86
CA TYR A 113 -2.38 11.93 -11.82
C TYR A 113 -2.34 10.64 -10.96
N LEU A 114 -3.47 10.25 -10.35
CA LEU A 114 -3.61 8.98 -9.60
C LEU A 114 -4.68 8.11 -10.27
N GLN A 115 -4.39 7.73 -11.51
CA GLN A 115 -5.24 6.87 -12.32
C GLN A 115 -4.77 5.42 -12.25
N SER A 116 -5.67 4.49 -12.55
CA SER A 116 -5.31 3.09 -12.74
C SER A 116 -4.48 2.92 -14.00
N VAL A 117 -3.35 2.25 -13.88
CA VAL A 117 -2.48 1.87 -15.00
C VAL A 117 -2.03 0.41 -14.85
N PRO A 118 -1.69 -0.29 -15.95
CA PRO A 118 -1.10 -1.61 -15.86
C PRO A 118 0.18 -1.61 -15.01
N SER A 119 0.30 -2.58 -14.13
CA SER A 119 1.42 -2.81 -13.24
C SER A 119 1.49 -4.33 -13.06
N PRO A 120 2.22 -5.05 -13.95
CA PRO A 120 2.04 -6.48 -14.20
C PRO A 120 2.58 -7.40 -13.11
N GLU A 121 3.29 -6.87 -12.14
CA GLU A 121 3.77 -7.66 -11.00
C GLU A 121 2.61 -8.28 -10.21
N GLU A 122 2.81 -9.47 -9.69
CA GLU A 122 1.84 -10.16 -8.86
C GLU A 122 2.50 -10.65 -7.56
N LYS A 123 1.89 -10.30 -6.43
CA LYS A 123 2.28 -10.81 -5.11
C LYS A 123 1.07 -11.45 -4.44
N LEU A 124 1.13 -12.75 -4.23
CA LEU A 124 0.08 -13.49 -3.52
C LEU A 124 0.43 -13.64 -2.03
N THR A 125 -0.55 -13.44 -1.18
CA THR A 125 -0.45 -13.67 0.27
C THR A 125 -1.65 -14.46 0.74
N THR A 126 -1.41 -15.57 1.46
CA THR A 126 -2.49 -16.39 2.02
C THR A 126 -2.64 -16.13 3.51
N HIS A 127 -3.84 -15.74 3.92
CA HIS A 127 -4.24 -15.61 5.31
C HIS A 127 -5.15 -16.77 5.67
N ARG A 128 -4.95 -17.37 6.85
CA ARG A 128 -5.72 -18.53 7.33
C ARG A 128 -6.38 -18.20 8.64
N PHE A 129 -7.68 -18.53 8.73
CA PHE A 129 -8.50 -18.31 9.91
C PHE A 129 -9.34 -19.56 10.20
N SER A 130 -9.46 -19.95 11.44
CA SER A 130 -10.58 -20.78 11.84
C SER A 130 -11.89 -20.00 11.71
N ILE A 131 -13.03 -20.66 11.60
CA ILE A 131 -14.36 -20.00 11.59
C ILE A 131 -14.55 -19.16 12.86
N SER A 132 -14.06 -19.62 14.00
CA SER A 132 -14.14 -18.91 15.26
C SER A 132 -13.35 -17.60 15.27
N GLU A 133 -12.11 -17.64 14.77
CA GLU A 133 -11.26 -16.44 14.65
C GLU A 133 -11.84 -15.42 13.69
N LEU A 134 -12.30 -15.86 12.50
CA LEU A 134 -12.95 -14.98 11.54
C LEU A 134 -14.17 -14.30 12.17
N ASN A 135 -15.02 -15.06 12.83
CA ASN A 135 -16.21 -14.55 13.51
C ASN A 135 -15.85 -13.56 14.63
N HIS A 136 -14.80 -13.83 15.39
CA HIS A 136 -14.31 -12.94 16.43
C HIS A 136 -13.84 -11.60 15.85
N LEU A 137 -13.01 -11.63 14.80
CA LEU A 137 -12.48 -10.44 14.14
C LEU A 137 -13.59 -9.59 13.51
N LEU A 138 -14.55 -10.25 12.84
CA LEU A 138 -15.69 -9.57 12.21
C LEU A 138 -16.79 -9.19 13.21
N LYS A 139 -16.68 -9.61 14.48
CA LYS A 139 -17.69 -9.44 15.54
C LYS A 139 -19.08 -9.97 15.12
N GLN A 140 -19.09 -11.15 14.51
CA GLN A 140 -20.27 -11.81 13.95
C GLN A 140 -20.30 -13.30 14.36
N LYS A 141 -21.36 -14.00 13.95
CA LYS A 141 -21.53 -15.45 14.14
C LYS A 141 -22.01 -16.10 12.84
N PHE A 142 -21.13 -16.15 11.85
CA PHE A 142 -21.44 -16.77 10.56
C PHE A 142 -21.23 -18.28 10.59
N SER A 143 -22.11 -19.01 9.89
CA SER A 143 -21.88 -20.41 9.53
C SER A 143 -20.93 -20.53 8.34
N VAL A 144 -20.42 -21.73 8.11
CA VAL A 144 -19.59 -22.03 6.93
C VAL A 144 -20.34 -21.72 5.63
N GLU A 145 -21.63 -22.05 5.55
CA GLU A 145 -22.48 -21.82 4.39
C GLU A 145 -22.65 -20.34 4.09
N GLN A 146 -22.84 -19.51 5.12
CA GLN A 146 -22.95 -18.06 4.94
C GLN A 146 -21.64 -17.46 4.40
N ILE A 147 -20.48 -17.95 4.87
CA ILE A 147 -19.18 -17.48 4.36
C ILE A 147 -18.97 -17.93 2.91
N LYS A 148 -19.34 -19.17 2.55
CA LYS A 148 -19.28 -19.68 1.16
C LYS A 148 -20.18 -18.90 0.21
N GLN A 149 -21.29 -18.35 0.71
CA GLN A 149 -22.29 -17.58 -0.05
C GLN A 149 -22.02 -16.07 0.01
N ALA A 150 -20.81 -15.65 0.40
CA ALA A 150 -20.44 -14.24 0.41
C ALA A 150 -20.67 -13.60 -0.97
N ALA A 151 -21.45 -12.52 -1.01
CA ALA A 151 -21.60 -11.70 -2.21
C ALA A 151 -20.47 -10.67 -2.25
N ILE A 152 -19.78 -10.56 -3.38
CA ILE A 152 -18.62 -9.70 -3.55
C ILE A 152 -18.81 -8.83 -4.78
N GLU A 153 -18.75 -7.51 -4.58
CA GLU A 153 -18.72 -6.52 -5.65
C GLU A 153 -17.30 -6.01 -5.85
N ARG A 154 -16.85 -5.98 -7.11
CA ARG A 154 -15.50 -5.56 -7.48
C ARG A 154 -15.52 -4.35 -8.42
N ASN A 155 -14.48 -3.54 -8.35
CA ASN A 155 -14.23 -2.48 -9.31
C ASN A 155 -13.47 -2.99 -10.56
N ASP A 156 -13.14 -2.08 -11.46
CA ASP A 156 -12.43 -2.33 -12.71
C ASP A 156 -10.98 -2.79 -12.55
N THR A 157 -10.39 -2.61 -11.37
CA THR A 157 -9.06 -3.13 -11.00
C THR A 157 -9.13 -4.44 -10.22
N ASN A 158 -10.27 -5.12 -10.23
CA ASN A 158 -10.55 -6.37 -9.53
C ASN A 158 -10.56 -6.26 -7.98
N ARG A 159 -10.38 -5.07 -7.42
CA ARG A 159 -10.45 -4.86 -5.97
C ARG A 159 -11.88 -4.83 -5.49
N ILE A 160 -12.10 -5.31 -4.29
CA ILE A 160 -13.42 -5.41 -3.67
C ILE A 160 -13.89 -4.03 -3.20
N ASN A 161 -15.01 -3.57 -3.75
CA ASN A 161 -15.75 -2.42 -3.24
C ASN A 161 -16.55 -2.79 -2.00
N GLU A 162 -17.36 -3.86 -2.11
CA GLU A 162 -18.19 -4.35 -1.04
C GLU A 162 -18.17 -5.87 -0.93
N ILE A 163 -18.30 -6.37 0.30
CA ILE A 163 -18.48 -7.78 0.63
C ILE A 163 -19.63 -7.93 1.61
N THR A 164 -20.58 -8.81 1.31
CA THR A 164 -21.73 -9.13 2.15
C THR A 164 -21.70 -10.61 2.56
N ILE A 165 -21.72 -10.87 3.87
CA ILE A 165 -21.78 -12.22 4.45
C ILE A 165 -22.97 -12.25 5.43
N GLY A 166 -23.90 -13.19 5.23
CA GLY A 166 -25.03 -13.38 6.14
C GLY A 166 -25.90 -12.13 6.36
N GLY A 167 -25.99 -11.24 5.35
CA GLY A 167 -26.73 -9.99 5.41
C GLY A 167 -25.98 -8.80 6.04
N LYS A 168 -24.73 -8.98 6.46
CA LYS A 168 -23.86 -7.90 6.94
C LYS A 168 -22.89 -7.50 5.84
N THR A 169 -22.82 -6.21 5.55
CA THR A 169 -21.96 -5.63 4.49
C THR A 169 -20.81 -4.84 5.09
N TRP A 170 -19.64 -4.94 4.49
CA TRP A 170 -18.44 -4.11 4.72
C TRP A 170 -17.93 -3.57 3.39
N THR A 171 -17.26 -2.41 3.44
CA THR A 171 -16.39 -2.03 2.33
C THR A 171 -15.21 -3.00 2.24
N GLY A 172 -14.63 -3.16 1.05
CA GLY A 172 -13.42 -3.99 0.89
C GLY A 172 -12.28 -3.53 1.80
N ARG A 173 -12.17 -2.21 2.04
CA ARG A 173 -11.16 -1.62 2.94
C ARG A 173 -11.40 -1.99 4.40
N ASP A 174 -12.62 -1.81 4.90
CA ASP A 174 -12.96 -2.18 6.29
C ASP A 174 -12.73 -3.67 6.52
N PHE A 175 -13.11 -4.51 5.56
CA PHE A 175 -12.92 -5.96 5.65
C PHE A 175 -11.43 -6.32 5.65
N ARG A 176 -10.64 -5.71 4.75
CA ARG A 176 -9.19 -5.85 4.72
C ARG A 176 -8.56 -5.46 6.06
N ASP A 177 -8.94 -4.31 6.61
CA ASP A 177 -8.33 -3.77 7.83
C ASP A 177 -8.70 -4.60 9.06
N LEU A 178 -9.97 -5.05 9.18
CA LEU A 178 -10.42 -5.93 10.27
C LEU A 178 -9.66 -7.26 10.30
N LEU A 179 -9.32 -7.81 9.14
CA LEU A 179 -8.63 -9.10 9.01
C LEU A 179 -7.13 -8.95 8.76
N SER A 180 -6.60 -7.73 8.73
CA SER A 180 -5.19 -7.43 8.40
C SER A 180 -4.72 -8.08 7.10
N LEU A 181 -5.57 -8.06 6.05
CA LEU A 181 -5.23 -8.62 4.76
C LEU A 181 -4.23 -7.76 4.00
N ALA A 182 -3.44 -8.38 3.14
CA ALA A 182 -2.43 -7.70 2.34
C ALA A 182 -3.02 -6.68 1.34
N SER A 183 -4.18 -7.01 0.74
CA SER A 183 -4.82 -6.22 -0.31
C SER A 183 -6.34 -6.31 -0.20
N THR A 184 -7.06 -5.42 -0.90
CA THR A 184 -8.51 -5.50 -1.13
C THR A 184 -8.88 -6.36 -2.34
N ASP A 185 -7.93 -6.84 -3.14
CA ASP A 185 -8.17 -7.91 -4.10
C ASP A 185 -7.87 -9.25 -3.43
N PHE A 186 -8.92 -9.98 -3.06
CA PHE A 186 -8.77 -11.29 -2.45
C PHE A 186 -9.89 -12.26 -2.85
N LYS A 187 -9.61 -13.56 -2.70
CA LYS A 187 -10.57 -14.65 -2.85
C LYS A 187 -10.69 -15.39 -1.53
N ILE A 188 -11.90 -15.87 -1.23
CA ILE A 188 -12.18 -16.66 -0.02
C ILE A 188 -12.40 -18.12 -0.45
N GLN A 189 -11.70 -19.02 0.20
CA GLN A 189 -11.86 -20.47 0.06
C GLN A 189 -12.01 -21.11 1.43
N ILE A 190 -12.73 -22.22 1.53
CA ILE A 190 -12.87 -22.97 2.77
C ILE A 190 -12.45 -24.41 2.52
N ASN A 191 -11.38 -24.82 3.19
CA ASN A 191 -10.80 -26.13 3.11
C ASN A 191 -10.75 -26.74 4.52
N GLU A 192 -11.37 -27.91 4.72
CA GLU A 192 -11.36 -28.66 5.99
C GLU A 192 -11.70 -27.80 7.23
N GLY A 193 -12.65 -26.87 7.09
CA GLY A 193 -13.06 -25.97 8.17
C GLY A 193 -12.15 -24.76 8.43
N VAL A 194 -11.10 -24.59 7.62
CA VAL A 194 -10.23 -23.40 7.63
C VAL A 194 -10.66 -22.46 6.50
N VAL A 195 -10.83 -21.19 6.83
CA VAL A 195 -11.05 -20.14 5.85
C VAL A 195 -9.69 -19.63 5.37
N GLU A 196 -9.40 -19.84 4.09
CA GLU A 196 -8.23 -19.31 3.41
C GLU A 196 -8.64 -18.07 2.60
N ILE A 197 -7.97 -16.96 2.84
CA ILE A 197 -8.14 -15.71 2.09
C ILE A 197 -6.84 -15.45 1.35
N ILE A 198 -6.90 -15.55 0.02
CA ILE A 198 -5.75 -15.35 -0.86
C ILE A 198 -5.86 -13.95 -1.45
N ALA A 199 -4.98 -13.05 -0.99
CA ALA A 199 -4.90 -11.68 -1.46
C ALA A 199 -3.86 -11.54 -2.57
N SER A 200 -4.18 -10.77 -3.62
CA SER A 200 -3.30 -10.38 -4.71
C SER A 200 -2.90 -8.91 -4.54
N GLY A 201 -1.61 -8.62 -4.64
CA GLY A 201 -1.01 -7.33 -4.32
C GLY A 201 -0.74 -7.12 -2.83
N TYR A 202 -0.15 -5.97 -2.50
CA TYR A 202 0.16 -5.59 -1.12
C TYR A 202 0.08 -4.06 -0.96
N GLY A 203 -0.84 -3.61 -0.10
CA GLY A 203 -1.09 -2.20 0.15
C GLY A 203 -2.40 -1.71 -0.47
N HIS A 204 -2.56 -0.39 -0.54
CA HIS A 204 -3.78 0.25 -1.03
C HIS A 204 -3.88 0.32 -2.56
N GLY A 205 -2.80 0.08 -3.28
CA GLY A 205 -2.76 0.02 -4.74
C GLY A 205 -2.61 1.36 -5.46
N VAL A 206 -2.79 2.50 -4.79
CA VAL A 206 -2.76 3.83 -5.43
C VAL A 206 -1.34 4.34 -5.65
N GLY A 207 -1.08 4.95 -6.81
CA GLY A 207 0.20 5.56 -7.14
C GLY A 207 1.28 4.54 -7.54
N MET A 208 2.55 4.77 -7.17
CA MET A 208 3.67 3.95 -7.57
C MET A 208 3.67 2.59 -6.86
N SER A 209 3.74 1.49 -7.61
CA SER A 209 4.09 0.19 -7.07
C SER A 209 5.60 0.10 -6.82
N GLN A 210 6.00 -0.29 -5.60
CA GLN A 210 7.41 -0.44 -5.26
C GLN A 210 8.05 -1.65 -5.99
N VAL A 211 7.31 -2.77 -6.06
CA VAL A 211 7.76 -3.94 -6.85
C VAL A 211 7.78 -3.61 -8.34
N GLY A 212 6.74 -2.93 -8.87
CA GLY A 212 6.72 -2.50 -10.26
C GLY A 212 7.84 -1.51 -10.62
N ALA A 213 8.29 -0.68 -9.69
CA ALA A 213 9.45 0.19 -9.90
C ALA A 213 10.79 -0.58 -9.93
N GLN A 214 10.82 -1.81 -9.38
CA GLN A 214 11.98 -2.70 -9.40
C GLN A 214 12.13 -3.42 -10.74
N GLU A 215 11.04 -3.68 -11.47
CA GLU A 215 11.01 -4.32 -12.78
C GLU A 215 11.35 -3.36 -13.94
#